data_a08b3da664347635ea395b15b7b0afec
#
_entry.id   a08b3da664347635ea395b15b7b0afec
#
_cell.length_a   1.000
_cell.length_b   1.000
_cell.length_c   1.000
_cell.angle_alpha   90.00
_cell.angle_beta   90.00
_cell.angle_gamma   90.00
#
_symmetry.space_group_name_H-M   'P 1'
#
loop_
_entity.id
_entity.type
_entity.pdbx_description
1 polymer ?
#
loop_
_entity_poly.entity_id
_entity_poly.type
_entity_poly.pdbx_seq_one_letter_code
_entity_poly.pdbx_strand_id
1 'polypeptide(L)'
;MNLQSTPTAAAPQIASKLAVKPLTMGLALAGAITLAALGFIATGSHAADTGKTATAKPALTVNLAQPKNSMLTIKLAANGSVAAWQEASLGAEANGLRVAELHANVGDKVKRGQVLASFAAESVQADVALARAAVAEAQANAAESAANADRARAVQGSGAISAQQVNQYLTQEQTGKARVASAQAQLDAQLLRLKNTKLLAPDSGTISARSATVGSVVGAGTEMFKLIRQGRLEWRGEVTSNEIGRINPGTAVLVTAPGGAQVKGTVRTLAPTVDAATRNGLVYVDLPSAAKGVANSFKPGMYARGEFELGSSGALTVPQSAVVVRDGFSYVSRVGADNRVTQ
;
A
#
# COMPACT_ATOMS: atom_id res chain seq x y z
N MET A 1 -8.21 47.82 -29.86
CA MET A 1 -9.46 47.97 -30.68
C MET A 1 -10.41 46.89 -30.25
N ASN A 2 -11.55 47.29 -29.65
CA ASN A 2 -12.76 46.55 -29.26
C ASN A 2 -12.60 45.28 -28.39
N LEU A 3 -12.94 45.29 -27.09
CA LEU A 3 -14.25 45.52 -26.37
C LEU A 3 -15.43 44.66 -26.87
N GLN A 4 -15.85 43.80 -25.99
CA GLN A 4 -17.24 43.43 -25.66
C GLN A 4 -17.23 41.96 -25.16
N SER A 5 -17.84 41.52 -24.13
CA SER A 5 -18.77 41.94 -23.10
C SER A 5 -19.38 40.64 -22.56
N THR A 6 -19.42 40.48 -21.25
CA THR A 6 -20.14 39.45 -20.50
C THR A 6 -21.65 39.39 -20.83
N PRO A 7 -22.29 38.28 -20.52
CA PRO A 7 -23.40 38.41 -19.57
C PRO A 7 -23.41 37.37 -18.44
N THR A 8 -23.67 37.91 -17.30
CA THR A 8 -24.29 37.41 -16.09
C THR A 8 -25.52 36.55 -16.36
N ALA A 9 -25.65 35.39 -15.73
CA ALA A 9 -26.89 34.66 -15.61
C ALA A 9 -27.17 34.37 -14.14
N ALA A 10 -28.38 34.78 -13.76
CA ALA A 10 -28.99 34.88 -12.46
C ALA A 10 -29.30 33.51 -11.82
N ALA A 11 -29.24 33.48 -10.49
CA ALA A 11 -29.80 32.42 -9.64
C ALA A 11 -31.32 32.59 -9.50
N PRO A 12 -32.11 31.52 -9.39
CA PRO A 12 -33.51 31.62 -8.98
C PRO A 12 -33.64 31.49 -7.47
N GLN A 13 -34.20 32.53 -6.87
CA GLN A 13 -34.76 32.52 -5.52
C GLN A 13 -36.08 31.74 -5.54
N ILE A 14 -36.23 30.77 -4.66
CA ILE A 14 -37.52 30.16 -4.34
C ILE A 14 -37.99 30.72 -2.99
N ALA A 15 -38.91 31.62 -3.04
CA ALA A 15 -39.67 32.13 -1.90
C ALA A 15 -40.83 31.18 -1.60
N SER A 16 -40.86 30.52 -0.44
CA SER A 16 -42.07 29.86 0.06
C SER A 16 -42.85 30.79 0.97
N LYS A 17 -44.03 31.14 0.52
CA LYS A 17 -45.02 31.92 1.27
C LYS A 17 -45.69 31.03 2.33
N LEU A 18 -45.53 31.40 3.60
CA LEU A 18 -46.44 30.96 4.67
C LEU A 18 -47.68 31.85 4.66
N ALA A 19 -48.82 31.24 4.40
CA ALA A 19 -50.13 31.89 4.55
C ALA A 19 -50.67 31.61 5.96
N VAL A 20 -50.80 32.66 6.73
CA VAL A 20 -51.54 32.69 8.02
C VAL A 20 -52.96 33.10 7.71
N LYS A 21 -53.94 32.32 8.15
CA LYS A 21 -55.37 32.77 8.21
C LYS A 21 -55.77 32.92 9.66
N PRO A 22 -56.43 34.05 10.03
CA PRO A 22 -57.05 34.25 11.34
C PRO A 22 -58.54 33.91 11.28
N LEU A 23 -59.09 33.37 12.36
CA LEU A 23 -60.56 33.35 12.58
C LEU A 23 -60.82 33.56 14.08
N THR A 24 -61.09 34.72 14.47
CA THR A 24 -62.25 35.36 15.08
C THR A 24 -63.20 34.47 15.90
N MET A 25 -63.29 34.70 17.23
CA MET A 25 -64.29 35.46 17.94
C MET A 25 -65.66 34.72 18.12
N GLY A 26 -66.09 34.68 19.35
CA GLY A 26 -67.43 34.32 19.84
C GLY A 26 -67.36 33.99 21.34
N LEU A 27 -67.42 34.83 22.19
CA LEU A 27 -68.31 35.66 23.05
C LEU A 27 -69.59 34.95 23.41
N ALA A 28 -69.85 35.03 24.67
CA ALA A 28 -71.12 35.11 25.43
C ALA A 28 -71.31 33.96 26.43
N LEU A 29 -71.41 34.16 27.58
CA LEU A 29 -72.14 35.02 28.59
C LEU A 29 -73.02 34.16 29.47
N ALA A 30 -72.94 34.44 30.75
CA ALA A 30 -73.99 34.40 31.79
C ALA A 30 -74.44 33.03 32.30
N GLY A 31 -74.64 32.87 33.53
CA GLY A 31 -75.08 33.50 34.71
C GLY A 31 -75.19 32.48 35.82
N ALA A 32 -74.83 32.80 36.92
CA ALA A 32 -75.54 33.40 38.01
C ALA A 32 -76.28 32.41 38.96
N ILE A 33 -75.79 32.44 40.22
CA ILE A 33 -76.63 32.60 41.43
C ILE A 33 -77.36 31.33 41.88
N THR A 34 -77.27 30.81 43.10
CA THR A 34 -77.57 31.27 44.48
C THR A 34 -77.25 30.14 45.44
N LEU A 35 -76.57 30.34 46.51
CA LEU A 35 -77.03 30.53 47.89
C LEU A 35 -77.95 29.45 48.46
N ALA A 36 -77.49 28.80 49.51
CA ALA A 36 -78.13 28.67 50.85
C ALA A 36 -77.38 27.59 51.61
N ALA A 37 -76.64 27.84 52.57
CA ALA A 37 -76.89 28.26 53.99
C ALA A 37 -77.33 27.13 54.94
N LEU A 38 -76.58 27.03 55.98
CA LEU A 38 -76.89 26.57 57.34
C LEU A 38 -77.04 25.03 57.54
N GLY A 39 -76.17 24.52 58.34
CA GLY A 39 -76.47 24.30 59.70
C GLY A 39 -75.92 23.02 60.26
N PHE A 40 -75.23 23.13 61.30
CA PHE A 40 -75.30 22.48 62.59
C PHE A 40 -74.29 21.31 62.92
N ILE A 41 -73.35 21.71 63.75
CA ILE A 41 -73.00 21.25 65.10
C ILE A 41 -72.52 19.81 65.26
N ALA A 42 -71.25 19.80 65.62
CA ALA A 42 -70.55 19.06 66.69
C ALA A 42 -70.92 17.62 67.02
N THR A 43 -69.96 16.80 66.98
CA THR A 43 -69.46 16.08 68.15
C THR A 43 -68.10 15.50 67.87
N GLY A 44 -67.15 15.74 68.70
CA GLY A 44 -65.79 15.24 68.58
C GLY A 44 -65.68 13.75 68.78
N SER A 45 -64.75 13.22 68.04
CA SER A 45 -64.21 11.90 68.34
C SER A 45 -62.71 11.98 68.01
N HIS A 46 -61.89 11.98 69.08
CA HIS A 46 -60.47 11.75 68.93
C HIS A 46 -60.22 10.38 68.42
N ALA A 47 -59.89 10.27 67.12
CA ALA A 47 -59.25 9.07 66.53
C ALA A 47 -57.77 9.35 66.46
N ALA A 48 -57.00 8.51 67.14
CA ALA A 48 -55.57 8.54 67.15
C ALA A 48 -55.07 8.47 65.68
N ASP A 49 -54.28 9.46 65.31
CA ASP A 49 -53.55 9.56 64.07
C ASP A 49 -52.41 8.52 64.11
N THR A 50 -52.67 7.27 63.68
CA THR A 50 -51.61 6.37 63.32
C THR A 50 -51.03 6.87 62.01
N GLY A 51 -49.99 7.66 62.16
CA GLY A 51 -49.20 8.14 61.03
C GLY A 51 -48.76 6.97 60.14
N LYS A 52 -49.57 6.67 59.12
CA LYS A 52 -49.08 5.96 57.95
C LYS A 52 -48.02 6.79 57.30
N THR A 53 -46.76 6.46 57.57
CA THR A 53 -45.64 6.94 56.81
C THR A 53 -45.98 6.72 55.32
N ALA A 54 -46.34 7.76 54.63
CA ALA A 54 -46.58 7.71 53.19
C ALA A 54 -45.28 7.20 52.54
N THR A 55 -45.28 5.96 52.10
CA THR A 55 -44.19 5.43 51.30
C THR A 55 -44.07 6.37 50.10
N ALA A 56 -43.01 7.14 50.04
CA ALA A 56 -42.75 8.05 48.95
C ALA A 56 -42.83 7.23 47.63
N LYS A 57 -43.81 7.57 46.79
CA LYS A 57 -43.91 6.97 45.48
C LYS A 57 -42.61 7.23 44.73
N PRO A 58 -41.96 6.23 44.14
CA PRO A 58 -40.74 6.45 43.40
C PRO A 58 -41.02 7.44 42.27
N ALA A 59 -40.24 8.53 42.27
CA ALA A 59 -40.42 9.63 41.31
C ALA A 59 -40.00 9.21 39.88
N LEU A 60 -39.24 8.15 39.74
CA LEU A 60 -38.70 7.69 38.45
C LEU A 60 -38.45 6.19 38.50
N THR A 61 -38.79 5.48 37.42
CA THR A 61 -38.37 4.09 37.19
C THR A 61 -37.11 4.11 36.33
N VAL A 62 -36.03 3.52 36.82
CA VAL A 62 -34.75 3.46 36.11
C VAL A 62 -34.27 2.04 35.98
N ASN A 63 -33.63 1.74 34.88
CA ASN A 63 -32.92 0.48 34.67
C ASN A 63 -31.51 0.64 35.25
N LEU A 64 -31.10 -0.29 36.10
CA LEU A 64 -29.77 -0.32 36.68
C LEU A 64 -28.84 -1.13 35.82
N ALA A 65 -27.66 -0.59 35.58
CA ALA A 65 -26.56 -1.31 34.94
C ALA A 65 -25.39 -1.43 35.92
N GLN A 66 -24.85 -2.62 36.06
CA GLN A 66 -23.64 -2.83 36.85
C GLN A 66 -22.40 -2.57 36.02
N PRO A 67 -21.39 -1.84 36.57
CA PRO A 67 -20.11 -1.73 35.90
C PRO A 67 -19.46 -3.10 35.73
N LYS A 68 -18.88 -3.31 34.54
CA LYS A 68 -18.19 -4.56 34.17
C LYS A 68 -16.73 -4.27 33.83
N ASN A 69 -15.83 -5.12 34.32
CA ASN A 69 -14.45 -5.09 33.84
C ASN A 69 -14.41 -5.61 32.39
N SER A 70 -13.95 -4.77 31.50
CA SER A 70 -13.80 -5.09 30.07
C SER A 70 -12.36 -4.81 29.63
N MET A 71 -11.83 -5.66 28.77
CA MET A 71 -10.56 -5.41 28.11
C MET A 71 -10.82 -4.46 26.93
N LEU A 72 -10.32 -3.23 27.02
CA LEU A 72 -10.41 -2.27 25.94
C LEU A 72 -9.13 -2.30 25.11
N THR A 73 -9.27 -2.49 23.81
CA THR A 73 -8.13 -2.40 22.89
C THR A 73 -7.68 -0.95 22.76
N ILE A 74 -6.41 -0.70 23.04
CA ILE A 74 -5.79 0.60 22.83
C ILE A 74 -5.41 0.70 21.36
N LYS A 75 -6.05 1.61 20.64
CA LYS A 75 -5.83 1.84 19.22
C LYS A 75 -5.16 3.19 18.99
N LEU A 76 -4.25 3.24 18.05
CA LEU A 76 -3.65 4.47 17.53
C LEU A 76 -4.03 4.60 16.06
N ALA A 77 -4.73 5.67 15.71
CA ALA A 77 -5.09 5.94 14.32
C ALA A 77 -3.99 6.76 13.64
N ALA A 78 -3.66 6.40 12.43
CA ALA A 78 -2.76 7.14 11.57
C ALA A 78 -3.25 7.13 10.14
N ASN A 79 -2.78 8.10 9.38
CA ASN A 79 -3.04 8.19 7.96
C ASN A 79 -1.76 7.85 7.19
N GLY A 80 -1.92 7.42 5.95
CA GLY A 80 -0.76 7.08 5.14
C GLY A 80 -1.12 6.68 3.74
N SER A 81 -0.12 6.38 2.94
CA SER A 81 -0.28 5.96 1.55
C SER A 81 0.09 4.50 1.36
N VAL A 82 -0.61 3.84 0.46
CA VAL A 82 -0.24 2.51 -0.03
C VAL A 82 0.82 2.66 -1.09
N ALA A 83 1.87 1.87 -1.01
CA ALA A 83 2.95 1.85 -1.99
C ALA A 83 3.31 0.42 -2.38
N ALA A 84 4.00 0.26 -3.50
CA ALA A 84 4.70 -0.98 -3.77
C ALA A 84 5.81 -1.18 -2.73
N TRP A 85 5.94 -2.38 -2.17
CA TRP A 85 7.06 -2.70 -1.27
C TRP A 85 8.40 -2.47 -1.95
N GLN A 86 8.55 -2.92 -3.19
CA GLN A 86 9.66 -2.60 -4.08
C GLN A 86 9.13 -2.47 -5.50
N GLU A 87 9.51 -1.39 -6.15
CA GLU A 87 9.27 -1.17 -7.55
C GLU A 87 10.61 -1.23 -8.29
N ALA A 88 10.73 -2.17 -9.23
CA ALA A 88 11.89 -2.29 -10.08
C ALA A 88 11.65 -1.53 -11.39
N SER A 89 12.54 -0.59 -11.70
CA SER A 89 12.61 0.02 -13.03
C SER A 89 13.40 -0.92 -13.95
N LEU A 90 12.79 -1.35 -15.04
CA LEU A 90 13.35 -2.28 -16.02
C LEU A 90 13.76 -1.48 -17.25
N GLY A 91 15.06 -1.28 -17.40
CA GLY A 91 15.65 -0.56 -18.52
C GLY A 91 16.16 -1.48 -19.62
N ALA A 92 16.31 -0.94 -20.83
CA ALA A 92 16.97 -1.63 -21.93
C ALA A 92 18.46 -1.82 -21.63
N GLU A 93 18.99 -3.05 -21.73
CA GLU A 93 20.42 -3.33 -21.72
C GLU A 93 21.02 -3.20 -23.15
N ALA A 94 20.18 -3.30 -24.15
CA ALA A 94 20.55 -3.08 -25.55
C ALA A 94 20.67 -1.57 -25.82
N ASN A 95 21.66 -1.20 -26.64
CA ASN A 95 21.88 0.18 -27.05
C ASN A 95 21.69 0.33 -28.56
N GLY A 96 20.90 1.34 -28.96
CA GLY A 96 20.69 1.67 -30.37
C GLY A 96 19.83 0.65 -31.14
N LEU A 97 19.15 -0.25 -30.45
CA LEU A 97 18.26 -1.21 -31.09
C LEU A 97 16.79 -0.74 -31.04
N ARG A 98 16.07 -1.05 -32.12
CA ARG A 98 14.64 -0.77 -32.22
C ARG A 98 13.84 -1.84 -31.46
N VAL A 99 12.83 -1.42 -30.72
CA VAL A 99 11.86 -2.32 -30.10
C VAL A 99 11.05 -3.01 -31.21
N ALA A 100 11.19 -4.33 -31.32
CA ALA A 100 10.47 -5.13 -32.29
C ALA A 100 9.09 -5.51 -31.78
N GLU A 101 9.00 -6.06 -30.55
CA GLU A 101 7.77 -6.55 -29.97
C GLU A 101 7.71 -6.27 -28.47
N LEU A 102 6.49 -6.08 -27.98
CA LEU A 102 6.18 -5.96 -26.56
C LEU A 102 5.26 -7.11 -26.16
N HIS A 103 5.68 -7.87 -25.15
CA HIS A 103 4.98 -9.08 -24.70
C HIS A 103 4.25 -8.88 -23.36
N ALA A 104 4.33 -7.68 -22.75
CA ALA A 104 3.66 -7.36 -21.51
C ALA A 104 3.06 -5.97 -21.55
N ASN A 105 1.92 -5.80 -20.88
CA ASN A 105 1.20 -4.55 -20.72
C ASN A 105 1.04 -4.17 -19.24
N VAL A 106 0.58 -2.95 -19.00
CA VAL A 106 0.27 -2.49 -17.64
C VAL A 106 -0.85 -3.35 -17.05
N GLY A 107 -0.64 -3.81 -15.82
CA GLY A 107 -1.54 -4.69 -15.10
C GLY A 107 -1.23 -6.19 -15.25
N ASP A 108 -0.39 -6.59 -16.20
CA ASP A 108 -0.04 -7.99 -16.42
C ASP A 108 0.80 -8.54 -15.26
N LYS A 109 0.49 -9.79 -14.89
CA LYS A 109 1.30 -10.58 -13.96
C LYS A 109 2.35 -11.34 -14.74
N VAL A 110 3.61 -11.09 -14.42
CA VAL A 110 4.76 -11.69 -15.07
C VAL A 110 5.54 -12.58 -14.12
N LYS A 111 6.23 -13.59 -14.69
CA LYS A 111 7.11 -14.49 -13.94
C LYS A 111 8.56 -14.09 -14.14
N ARG A 112 9.41 -14.42 -13.17
CA ARG A 112 10.87 -14.26 -13.31
C ARG A 112 11.37 -14.94 -14.57
N GLY A 113 12.17 -14.25 -15.38
CA GLY A 113 12.72 -14.73 -16.65
C GLY A 113 11.76 -14.65 -17.84
N GLN A 114 10.52 -14.18 -17.65
CA GLN A 114 9.60 -13.95 -18.75
C GLN A 114 10.08 -12.81 -19.63
N VAL A 115 10.00 -12.99 -20.95
CA VAL A 115 10.32 -11.93 -21.93
C VAL A 115 9.23 -10.87 -21.87
N LEU A 116 9.64 -9.61 -21.66
CA LEU A 116 8.75 -8.45 -21.62
C LEU A 116 8.78 -7.65 -22.92
N ALA A 117 9.95 -7.59 -23.54
CA ALA A 117 10.16 -6.94 -24.84
C ALA A 117 11.25 -7.68 -25.60
N SER A 118 11.18 -7.63 -26.92
CA SER A 118 12.23 -8.05 -27.83
C SER A 118 12.66 -6.90 -28.74
N PHE A 119 13.96 -6.82 -28.99
CA PHE A 119 14.56 -5.83 -29.87
C PHE A 119 14.90 -6.46 -31.21
N ALA A 120 15.00 -5.64 -32.26
CA ALA A 120 15.48 -6.04 -33.56
C ALA A 120 16.91 -6.60 -33.43
N ALA A 121 17.05 -7.90 -33.64
CA ALA A 121 18.30 -8.64 -33.37
C ALA A 121 19.11 -8.98 -34.61
N GLU A 122 18.63 -8.60 -35.79
CA GLU A 122 19.19 -9.04 -37.09
C GLU A 122 20.66 -8.67 -37.22
N SER A 123 21.04 -7.44 -36.87
CA SER A 123 22.43 -6.99 -36.92
C SER A 123 23.31 -7.73 -35.91
N VAL A 124 22.79 -7.90 -34.68
CA VAL A 124 23.52 -8.62 -33.62
C VAL A 124 23.71 -10.10 -33.97
N GLN A 125 22.72 -10.71 -34.63
CA GLN A 125 22.84 -12.09 -35.13
C GLN A 125 23.89 -12.22 -36.22
N ALA A 126 24.00 -11.24 -37.11
CA ALA A 126 25.07 -11.20 -38.13
C ALA A 126 26.45 -11.07 -37.46
N ASP A 127 26.59 -10.21 -36.42
CA ASP A 127 27.84 -10.08 -35.66
C ASP A 127 28.23 -11.41 -34.96
N VAL A 128 27.24 -12.13 -34.40
CA VAL A 128 27.46 -13.46 -33.81
C VAL A 128 27.89 -14.47 -34.87
N ALA A 129 27.31 -14.46 -36.06
CA ALA A 129 27.70 -15.34 -37.17
C ALA A 129 29.14 -15.07 -37.61
N LEU A 130 29.52 -13.80 -37.73
CA LEU A 130 30.91 -13.38 -38.02
C LEU A 130 31.89 -13.88 -36.97
N ALA A 131 31.57 -13.66 -35.69
CA ALA A 131 32.43 -14.10 -34.58
C ALA A 131 32.58 -15.63 -34.52
N ARG A 132 31.51 -16.39 -34.85
CA ARG A 132 31.59 -17.85 -34.96
C ARG A 132 32.54 -18.30 -36.08
N ALA A 133 32.49 -17.62 -37.22
CA ALA A 133 33.41 -17.88 -38.32
C ALA A 133 34.87 -17.63 -37.94
N ALA A 134 35.13 -16.55 -37.21
CA ALA A 134 36.46 -16.22 -36.70
C ALA A 134 37.01 -17.27 -35.69
N VAL A 135 36.13 -17.82 -34.82
CA VAL A 135 36.52 -18.95 -33.96
C VAL A 135 36.88 -20.19 -34.77
N ALA A 136 36.09 -20.53 -35.80
CA ALA A 136 36.37 -21.69 -36.68
C ALA A 136 37.69 -21.52 -37.40
N GLU A 137 37.99 -20.33 -37.93
CA GLU A 137 39.28 -20.02 -38.57
C GLU A 137 40.46 -20.15 -37.56
N ALA A 138 40.32 -19.57 -36.39
CA ALA A 138 41.37 -19.67 -35.36
C ALA A 138 41.60 -21.12 -34.91
N GLN A 139 40.54 -21.94 -34.82
CA GLN A 139 40.64 -23.36 -34.51
C GLN A 139 41.36 -24.14 -35.60
N ALA A 140 41.09 -23.89 -36.87
CA ALA A 140 41.79 -24.53 -38.01
C ALA A 140 43.26 -24.19 -38.01
N ASN A 141 43.62 -22.91 -37.81
CA ASN A 141 45.00 -22.45 -37.71
C ASN A 141 45.74 -23.03 -36.49
N ALA A 142 45.07 -23.17 -35.37
CA ALA A 142 45.62 -23.78 -34.15
C ALA A 142 45.85 -25.29 -34.36
N ALA A 143 44.93 -25.99 -35.04
CA ALA A 143 45.09 -27.41 -35.35
C ALA A 143 46.29 -27.66 -36.28
N GLU A 144 46.48 -26.83 -37.30
CA GLU A 144 47.65 -26.87 -38.16
C GLU A 144 48.95 -26.65 -37.33
N SER A 145 49.00 -25.60 -36.50
CA SER A 145 50.16 -25.29 -35.68
C SER A 145 50.44 -26.42 -34.69
N ALA A 146 49.46 -27.04 -34.07
CA ALA A 146 49.58 -28.17 -33.17
C ALA A 146 50.17 -29.40 -33.92
N ALA A 147 49.66 -29.75 -35.14
CA ALA A 147 50.16 -30.82 -35.93
C ALA A 147 51.64 -30.60 -36.37
N ASN A 148 52.01 -29.33 -36.64
CA ASN A 148 53.39 -28.97 -36.94
C ASN A 148 54.30 -29.15 -35.71
N ALA A 149 53.84 -28.72 -34.52
CA ALA A 149 54.55 -28.87 -33.27
C ALA A 149 54.73 -30.36 -32.87
N ASP A 150 53.67 -31.19 -33.11
CA ASP A 150 53.73 -32.62 -32.81
C ASP A 150 54.75 -33.33 -33.71
N ARG A 151 54.78 -32.99 -35.00
CA ARG A 151 55.80 -33.49 -35.94
C ARG A 151 57.23 -33.08 -35.51
N ALA A 152 57.39 -31.83 -35.09
CA ALA A 152 58.66 -31.31 -34.60
C ALA A 152 59.16 -32.04 -33.34
N ARG A 153 58.25 -32.31 -32.39
CA ARG A 153 58.57 -33.13 -31.18
C ARG A 153 59.03 -34.53 -31.54
N ALA A 154 58.36 -35.17 -32.52
CA ALA A 154 58.69 -36.53 -32.93
C ALA A 154 60.09 -36.67 -33.53
N VAL A 155 60.58 -35.62 -34.20
CA VAL A 155 61.90 -35.66 -34.84
C VAL A 155 63.01 -34.93 -34.06
N GLN A 156 62.69 -34.33 -32.91
CA GLN A 156 63.63 -33.54 -32.11
C GLN A 156 64.88 -34.36 -31.72
N GLY A 157 64.72 -35.66 -31.36
CA GLY A 157 65.80 -36.53 -30.92
C GLY A 157 66.69 -37.04 -32.05
N SER A 158 66.25 -36.93 -33.32
CA SER A 158 67.03 -37.45 -34.50
C SER A 158 68.01 -36.44 -35.05
N GLY A 159 68.02 -35.18 -34.57
CA GLY A 159 68.86 -34.13 -35.13
C GLY A 159 68.42 -33.62 -36.51
N ALA A 160 67.30 -34.07 -37.05
CA ALA A 160 66.78 -33.69 -38.40
C ALA A 160 66.36 -32.22 -38.51
N ILE A 161 66.04 -31.56 -37.37
CA ILE A 161 65.71 -30.13 -37.29
C ILE A 161 66.47 -29.46 -36.11
N SER A 162 66.75 -28.16 -36.23
CA SER A 162 67.44 -27.40 -35.17
C SER A 162 66.55 -27.19 -33.96
N ALA A 163 67.13 -27.02 -32.75
CA ALA A 163 66.39 -26.69 -31.56
C ALA A 163 65.63 -25.36 -31.70
N GLN A 164 66.18 -24.40 -32.42
CA GLN A 164 65.48 -23.12 -32.74
C GLN A 164 64.20 -23.39 -33.54
N GLN A 165 64.22 -24.25 -34.52
CA GLN A 165 63.05 -24.61 -35.35
C GLN A 165 61.99 -25.32 -34.51
N VAL A 166 62.38 -26.21 -33.58
CA VAL A 166 61.45 -26.87 -32.64
C VAL A 166 60.77 -25.79 -31.76
N ASN A 167 61.57 -24.91 -31.16
CA ASN A 167 61.00 -23.86 -30.33
C ASN A 167 60.06 -22.92 -31.09
N GLN A 168 60.33 -22.66 -32.37
CA GLN A 168 59.44 -21.87 -33.22
C GLN A 168 58.08 -22.55 -33.40
N TYR A 169 58.03 -23.87 -33.70
CA TYR A 169 56.76 -24.59 -33.79
C TYR A 169 56.01 -24.66 -32.46
N LEU A 170 56.67 -24.85 -31.34
CA LEU A 170 56.07 -24.86 -30.04
C LEU A 170 55.43 -23.47 -29.69
N THR A 171 56.13 -22.41 -30.05
CA THR A 171 55.65 -21.05 -29.85
C THR A 171 54.42 -20.76 -30.76
N GLN A 172 54.46 -21.24 -32.00
CA GLN A 172 53.32 -21.15 -32.94
C GLN A 172 52.07 -21.89 -32.40
N GLU A 173 52.26 -23.10 -31.85
CA GLU A 173 51.18 -23.84 -31.21
C GLU A 173 50.57 -23.02 -30.05
N GLN A 174 51.39 -22.47 -29.15
CA GLN A 174 50.90 -21.64 -28.06
C GLN A 174 50.19 -20.39 -28.55
N THR A 175 50.74 -19.72 -29.57
CA THR A 175 50.10 -18.58 -30.22
C THR A 175 48.76 -18.94 -30.85
N GLY A 176 48.66 -20.07 -31.52
CA GLY A 176 47.44 -20.60 -32.07
C GLY A 176 46.36 -20.81 -31.03
N LYS A 177 46.72 -21.48 -29.91
CA LYS A 177 45.81 -21.65 -28.76
C LYS A 177 45.36 -20.32 -28.17
N ALA A 178 46.24 -19.35 -28.03
CA ALA A 178 45.88 -18.02 -27.53
C ALA A 178 44.93 -17.28 -28.48
N ARG A 179 45.09 -17.43 -29.81
CA ARG A 179 44.16 -16.88 -30.82
C ARG A 179 42.77 -17.47 -30.71
N VAL A 180 42.65 -18.81 -30.52
CA VAL A 180 41.36 -19.46 -30.27
C VAL A 180 40.69 -18.89 -29.04
N ALA A 181 41.41 -18.76 -27.92
CA ALA A 181 40.86 -18.16 -26.69
C ALA A 181 40.37 -16.73 -26.91
N SER A 182 41.15 -15.92 -27.66
CA SER A 182 40.75 -14.55 -28.00
C SER A 182 39.49 -14.48 -28.85
N ALA A 183 39.42 -15.32 -29.93
CA ALA A 183 38.24 -15.38 -30.77
C ALA A 183 36.99 -15.89 -30.04
N GLN A 184 37.19 -16.86 -29.11
CA GLN A 184 36.11 -17.36 -28.26
C GLN A 184 35.56 -16.27 -27.35
N ALA A 185 36.44 -15.47 -26.70
CA ALA A 185 36.01 -14.36 -25.86
C ALA A 185 35.23 -13.29 -26.66
N GLN A 186 35.62 -13.04 -27.92
CA GLN A 186 34.88 -12.15 -28.82
C GLN A 186 33.49 -12.71 -29.14
N LEU A 187 33.39 -14.01 -29.41
CA LEU A 187 32.09 -14.66 -29.63
C LEU A 187 31.21 -14.58 -28.39
N ASP A 188 31.76 -14.83 -27.20
CA ASP A 188 31.00 -14.76 -25.96
C ASP A 188 30.47 -13.35 -25.70
N ALA A 189 31.23 -12.32 -26.04
CA ALA A 189 30.78 -10.93 -25.98
C ALA A 189 29.58 -10.65 -26.93
N GLN A 190 29.61 -11.18 -28.16
CA GLN A 190 28.49 -11.03 -29.10
C GLN A 190 27.25 -11.85 -28.66
N LEU A 191 27.46 -13.03 -28.11
CA LEU A 191 26.36 -13.83 -27.54
C LEU A 191 25.69 -13.13 -26.35
N LEU A 192 26.47 -12.44 -25.50
CA LEU A 192 25.90 -11.61 -24.44
C LEU A 192 25.07 -10.45 -25.01
N ARG A 193 25.56 -9.77 -26.05
CA ARG A 193 24.79 -8.73 -26.76
C ARG A 193 23.50 -9.30 -27.34
N LEU A 194 23.53 -10.47 -27.93
CA LEU A 194 22.35 -11.16 -28.45
C LEU A 194 21.36 -11.54 -27.32
N LYS A 195 21.86 -11.99 -26.18
CA LYS A 195 21.01 -12.23 -24.99
C LYS A 195 20.29 -10.96 -24.54
N ASN A 196 20.99 -9.83 -24.55
CA ASN A 196 20.45 -8.53 -24.15
C ASN A 196 19.48 -7.92 -25.16
N THR A 197 19.26 -8.54 -26.34
CA THR A 197 18.17 -8.18 -27.25
C THR A 197 16.79 -8.60 -26.73
N LYS A 198 16.72 -9.28 -25.60
CA LYS A 198 15.47 -9.64 -24.91
C LYS A 198 15.48 -9.03 -23.51
N LEU A 199 14.49 -8.19 -23.23
CA LEU A 199 14.28 -7.68 -21.89
C LEU A 199 13.50 -8.72 -21.08
N LEU A 200 14.11 -9.22 -20.02
CA LEU A 200 13.54 -10.24 -19.14
C LEU A 200 13.07 -9.63 -17.82
N ALA A 201 12.00 -10.18 -17.25
CA ALA A 201 11.58 -9.84 -15.89
C ALA A 201 12.60 -10.38 -14.85
N PRO A 202 13.19 -9.54 -14.01
CA PRO A 202 14.16 -9.97 -13.00
C PRO A 202 13.51 -10.74 -11.85
N ASP A 203 12.21 -10.52 -11.62
CA ASP A 203 11.42 -11.18 -10.58
C ASP A 203 9.98 -11.34 -11.06
N SER A 204 9.22 -12.18 -10.35
CA SER A 204 7.77 -12.27 -10.57
C SER A 204 7.08 -11.04 -9.98
N GLY A 205 5.99 -10.58 -10.62
CA GLY A 205 5.30 -9.39 -10.14
C GLY A 205 4.21 -8.92 -11.08
N THR A 206 3.80 -7.65 -10.89
CA THR A 206 2.79 -6.99 -11.73
C THR A 206 3.41 -5.75 -12.38
N ILE A 207 3.20 -5.57 -13.65
CA ILE A 207 3.66 -4.36 -14.37
C ILE A 207 2.81 -3.17 -13.94
N SER A 208 3.46 -2.15 -13.35
CA SER A 208 2.81 -0.92 -12.89
C SER A 208 2.79 0.18 -13.96
N ALA A 209 3.83 0.24 -14.79
CA ALA A 209 3.93 1.21 -15.87
C ALA A 209 4.69 0.63 -17.06
N ARG A 210 4.40 1.13 -18.25
CA ARG A 210 5.08 0.82 -19.51
C ARG A 210 5.34 2.11 -20.28
N SER A 211 6.61 2.46 -20.44
CA SER A 211 7.07 3.60 -21.26
C SER A 211 7.47 3.15 -22.67
N ALA A 212 7.70 1.85 -22.85
CA ALA A 212 8.13 1.26 -24.11
C ALA A 212 7.06 1.37 -25.20
N THR A 213 7.51 1.70 -26.43
CA THR A 213 6.67 1.74 -27.64
C THR A 213 7.33 0.92 -28.73
N VAL A 214 6.55 0.08 -29.44
CA VAL A 214 7.02 -0.66 -30.60
C VAL A 214 7.51 0.29 -31.68
N GLY A 215 8.66 0.00 -32.27
CA GLY A 215 9.30 0.82 -33.28
C GLY A 215 10.24 1.89 -32.75
N SER A 216 10.22 2.23 -31.46
CA SER A 216 11.16 3.19 -30.86
C SER A 216 12.57 2.60 -30.79
N VAL A 217 13.58 3.45 -31.00
CA VAL A 217 14.98 3.08 -30.76
C VAL A 217 15.33 3.51 -29.34
N VAL A 218 15.90 2.60 -28.58
CA VAL A 218 16.21 2.82 -27.16
C VAL A 218 17.71 2.84 -26.91
N GLY A 219 18.13 3.67 -25.95
CA GLY A 219 19.48 3.66 -25.40
C GLY A 219 19.58 2.75 -24.18
N ALA A 220 20.81 2.35 -23.85
CA ALA A 220 21.05 1.60 -22.62
C ALA A 220 20.58 2.40 -21.40
N GLY A 221 19.88 1.73 -20.47
CA GLY A 221 19.33 2.35 -19.26
C GLY A 221 17.99 3.06 -19.45
N THR A 222 17.47 3.18 -20.68
CA THR A 222 16.13 3.75 -20.90
C THR A 222 15.07 2.88 -20.21
N GLU A 223 14.31 3.46 -19.28
CA GLU A 223 13.22 2.76 -18.58
C GLU A 223 12.13 2.36 -19.56
N MET A 224 11.81 1.07 -19.58
CA MET A 224 10.79 0.50 -20.46
C MET A 224 9.55 0.02 -19.68
N PHE A 225 9.76 -0.53 -18.50
CA PHE A 225 8.71 -1.02 -17.63
C PHE A 225 9.02 -0.71 -16.17
N LYS A 226 7.95 -0.58 -15.36
CA LYS A 226 8.04 -0.66 -13.90
C LYS A 226 7.34 -1.91 -13.43
N LEU A 227 7.99 -2.63 -12.51
CA LEU A 227 7.52 -3.89 -11.97
C LEU A 227 7.35 -3.80 -10.45
N ILE A 228 6.14 -4.02 -9.96
CA ILE A 228 5.88 -4.25 -8.54
C ILE A 228 6.30 -5.69 -8.23
N ARG A 229 7.43 -5.84 -7.52
CA ARG A 229 7.99 -7.15 -7.22
C ARG A 229 7.04 -7.96 -6.34
N GLN A 230 6.81 -9.23 -6.72
CA GLN A 230 5.92 -10.18 -6.02
C GLN A 230 4.48 -9.71 -5.85
N GLY A 231 4.09 -8.58 -6.44
CA GLY A 231 2.80 -7.95 -6.20
C GLY A 231 2.58 -7.51 -4.75
N ARG A 232 3.68 -7.36 -3.96
CA ARG A 232 3.62 -6.94 -2.56
C ARG A 232 3.39 -5.46 -2.44
N LEU A 233 2.41 -5.12 -1.62
CA LEU A 233 2.10 -3.75 -1.23
C LEU A 233 2.47 -3.55 0.23
N GLU A 234 2.81 -2.33 0.57
CA GLU A 234 2.97 -1.86 1.93
C GLU A 234 2.13 -0.62 2.15
N TRP A 235 1.66 -0.43 3.35
CA TRP A 235 1.09 0.84 3.76
C TRP A 235 2.15 1.62 4.56
N ARG A 236 2.37 2.87 4.18
CA ARG A 236 3.29 3.81 4.83
C ARG A 236 2.48 4.74 5.69
N GLY A 237 2.34 4.38 6.98
CA GLY A 237 1.63 5.18 7.96
C GLY A 237 2.50 6.31 8.48
N GLU A 238 1.94 7.49 8.54
CA GLU A 238 2.57 8.66 9.14
C GLU A 238 2.12 8.81 10.58
N VAL A 239 3.06 8.75 11.50
CA VAL A 239 2.81 8.80 12.95
C VAL A 239 3.67 9.89 13.56
N THR A 240 3.12 10.63 14.51
CA THR A 240 3.87 11.69 15.18
C THR A 240 5.07 11.14 15.96
N SER A 241 6.11 11.95 16.13
CA SER A 241 7.32 11.56 16.88
C SER A 241 7.03 11.17 18.34
N ASN A 242 5.94 11.68 18.92
CA ASN A 242 5.55 11.34 20.30
C ASN A 242 4.88 9.95 20.40
N GLU A 243 4.31 9.47 19.32
CA GLU A 243 3.52 8.22 19.28
C GLU A 243 4.31 7.05 18.70
N ILE A 244 5.30 7.33 17.85
CA ILE A 244 6.08 6.29 17.14
C ILE A 244 6.76 5.32 18.11
N GLY A 245 7.22 5.82 19.27
CA GLY A 245 7.86 4.99 20.31
C GLY A 245 6.94 3.97 20.98
N ARG A 246 5.62 4.05 20.75
CA ARG A 246 4.63 3.10 21.25
C ARG A 246 4.36 1.95 20.28
N ILE A 247 4.88 2.03 19.06
CA ILE A 247 4.68 1.04 18.01
C ILE A 247 5.92 0.15 17.92
N ASN A 248 5.71 -1.15 17.90
CA ASN A 248 6.77 -2.13 17.76
C ASN A 248 6.63 -2.90 16.44
N PRO A 249 7.74 -3.39 15.87
CA PRO A 249 7.66 -4.38 14.80
C PRO A 249 6.80 -5.58 15.23
N GLY A 250 5.95 -6.08 14.33
CA GLY A 250 4.98 -7.13 14.63
C GLY A 250 3.61 -6.64 15.09
N THR A 251 3.44 -5.36 15.41
CA THR A 251 2.13 -4.79 15.77
C THR A 251 1.13 -4.99 14.64
N ALA A 252 -0.07 -5.47 14.98
CA ALA A 252 -1.17 -5.59 14.03
C ALA A 252 -1.77 -4.22 13.70
N VAL A 253 -2.11 -4.02 12.43
CA VAL A 253 -2.70 -2.78 11.93
C VAL A 253 -3.89 -3.10 11.06
N LEU A 254 -5.03 -2.51 11.32
CA LEU A 254 -6.19 -2.56 10.45
C LEU A 254 -6.13 -1.38 9.47
N VAL A 255 -5.87 -1.65 8.21
CA VAL A 255 -5.80 -0.63 7.16
C VAL A 255 -7.11 -0.59 6.40
N THR A 256 -7.71 0.60 6.31
CA THR A 256 -8.98 0.86 5.66
C THR A 256 -8.76 1.74 4.43
N ALA A 257 -9.13 1.25 3.27
CA ALA A 257 -9.12 2.00 2.02
C ALA A 257 -10.27 3.02 1.96
N PRO A 258 -10.20 4.07 1.10
CA PRO A 258 -11.28 5.06 0.96
C PRO A 258 -12.64 4.45 0.62
N GLY A 259 -12.68 3.32 -0.09
CA GLY A 259 -13.89 2.57 -0.41
C GLY A 259 -14.42 1.68 0.73
N GLY A 260 -13.89 1.79 1.95
CA GLY A 260 -14.33 1.00 3.11
C GLY A 260 -13.75 -0.41 3.19
N ALA A 261 -12.99 -0.87 2.20
CA ALA A 261 -12.33 -2.16 2.24
C ALA A 261 -11.26 -2.17 3.34
N GLN A 262 -11.26 -3.21 4.16
CA GLN A 262 -10.33 -3.36 5.28
C GLN A 262 -9.41 -4.55 5.10
N VAL A 263 -8.15 -4.38 5.50
CA VAL A 263 -7.16 -5.45 5.50
C VAL A 263 -6.31 -5.36 6.76
N LYS A 264 -6.01 -6.52 7.36
CA LYS A 264 -5.04 -6.60 8.45
C LYS A 264 -3.64 -6.67 7.88
N GLY A 265 -2.81 -5.72 8.27
CA GLY A 265 -1.39 -5.68 8.01
C GLY A 265 -0.59 -5.89 9.29
N THR A 266 0.73 -6.00 9.14
CA THR A 266 1.67 -6.14 10.26
C THR A 266 2.79 -5.13 10.09
N VAL A 267 3.13 -4.43 11.16
CA VAL A 267 4.28 -3.52 11.17
C VAL A 267 5.55 -4.32 10.92
N ARG A 268 6.22 -4.01 9.81
CA ARG A 268 7.51 -4.62 9.47
C ARG A 268 8.66 -3.87 10.16
N THR A 269 8.67 -2.56 10.03
CA THR A 269 9.72 -1.70 10.58
C THR A 269 9.25 -0.25 10.69
N LEU A 270 9.93 0.51 11.51
CA LEU A 270 9.77 1.96 11.61
C LEU A 270 10.93 2.62 10.87
N ALA A 271 10.66 3.79 10.27
CA ALA A 271 11.74 4.59 9.68
C ALA A 271 12.74 5.00 10.76
N PRO A 272 14.04 4.96 10.46
CA PRO A 272 15.07 5.39 11.40
C PRO A 272 15.12 6.92 11.56
N THR A 273 14.44 7.65 10.69
CA THR A 273 14.41 9.11 10.65
C THR A 273 12.98 9.63 10.72
N VAL A 274 12.84 10.82 11.28
CA VAL A 274 11.61 11.60 11.30
C VAL A 274 11.76 12.73 10.32
N ASP A 275 10.73 13.01 9.54
CA ASP A 275 10.71 14.15 8.62
C ASP A 275 10.76 15.46 9.42
N ALA A 276 11.71 16.32 9.11
CA ALA A 276 11.96 17.56 9.86
C ALA A 276 10.85 18.61 9.66
N ALA A 277 10.16 18.59 8.51
CA ALA A 277 9.10 19.54 8.19
C ALA A 277 7.78 19.18 8.85
N THR A 278 7.40 17.90 8.78
CA THR A 278 6.13 17.40 9.31
C THR A 278 6.24 16.87 10.74
N ARG A 279 7.46 16.56 11.22
CA ARG A 279 7.76 15.91 12.50
C ARG A 279 7.11 14.52 12.64
N ASN A 280 6.75 13.90 11.53
CA ASN A 280 6.19 12.58 11.47
C ASN A 280 7.26 11.55 11.11
N GLY A 281 7.17 10.39 11.73
CA GLY A 281 7.94 9.21 11.34
C GLY A 281 7.09 8.29 10.49
N LEU A 282 7.73 7.57 9.57
CA LEU A 282 7.05 6.57 8.74
C LEU A 282 7.07 5.20 9.43
N VAL A 283 5.93 4.54 9.40
CA VAL A 283 5.77 3.15 9.82
C VAL A 283 5.43 2.31 8.59
N TYR A 284 6.28 1.33 8.29
CA TYR A 284 6.08 0.43 7.16
C TYR A 284 5.30 -0.79 7.59
N VAL A 285 4.12 -0.96 7.02
CA VAL A 285 3.19 -2.04 7.33
C VAL A 285 3.06 -2.93 6.11
N ASP A 286 3.41 -4.20 6.24
CA ASP A 286 3.21 -5.18 5.18
C ASP A 286 1.72 -5.51 5.05
N LEU A 287 1.22 -5.38 3.83
CA LEU A 287 -0.13 -5.81 3.48
C LEU A 287 -0.10 -7.22 2.90
N PRO A 288 -1.10 -8.07 3.17
CA PRO A 288 -1.19 -9.39 2.56
C PRO A 288 -1.25 -9.27 1.03
N SER A 289 -0.65 -10.25 0.34
CA SER A 289 -0.58 -10.27 -1.12
C SER A 289 -1.96 -10.10 -1.77
N ALA A 290 -2.01 -9.34 -2.86
CA ALA A 290 -3.21 -9.06 -3.67
C ALA A 290 -3.95 -10.31 -4.22
N ALA A 291 -3.35 -11.50 -4.09
CA ALA A 291 -3.96 -12.76 -4.50
C ALA A 291 -5.15 -13.19 -3.60
N LYS A 292 -5.39 -12.53 -2.48
CA LYS A 292 -6.44 -12.90 -1.51
C LYS A 292 -7.57 -11.86 -1.43
N GLY A 293 -8.39 -11.75 -2.47
CA GLY A 293 -9.69 -11.06 -2.43
C GLY A 293 -9.63 -9.55 -2.14
N VAL A 294 -9.84 -9.13 -0.90
CA VAL A 294 -9.94 -7.71 -0.48
C VAL A 294 -8.67 -6.89 -0.78
N ALA A 295 -7.51 -7.55 -0.85
CA ALA A 295 -6.25 -6.88 -1.18
C ALA A 295 -6.22 -6.27 -2.60
N ASN A 296 -7.08 -6.71 -3.53
CA ASN A 296 -7.24 -6.09 -4.84
C ASN A 296 -7.82 -4.66 -4.78
N SER A 297 -8.44 -4.29 -3.67
CA SER A 297 -8.98 -2.94 -3.46
C SER A 297 -7.91 -1.90 -3.13
N PHE A 298 -6.68 -2.36 -2.82
CA PHE A 298 -5.55 -1.48 -2.52
C PHE A 298 -4.63 -1.39 -3.73
N LYS A 299 -4.31 -0.17 -4.14
CA LYS A 299 -3.37 0.11 -5.24
C LYS A 299 -2.29 1.07 -4.77
N PRO A 300 -1.06 0.97 -5.29
CA PRO A 300 -0.04 1.98 -5.04
C PRO A 300 -0.55 3.39 -5.35
N GLY A 301 -0.20 4.35 -4.50
CA GLY A 301 -0.67 5.73 -4.60
C GLY A 301 -1.99 6.03 -3.88
N MET A 302 -2.72 5.00 -3.42
CA MET A 302 -3.93 5.22 -2.64
C MET A 302 -3.59 5.71 -1.23
N TYR A 303 -4.35 6.69 -0.76
CA TYR A 303 -4.38 7.09 0.63
C TYR A 303 -5.23 6.09 1.43
N ALA A 304 -4.82 5.74 2.64
CA ALA A 304 -5.56 4.82 3.50
C ALA A 304 -5.37 5.21 4.98
N ARG A 305 -6.38 4.90 5.79
CA ARG A 305 -6.32 5.05 7.24
C ARG A 305 -5.93 3.72 7.88
N GLY A 306 -4.98 3.76 8.81
CA GLY A 306 -4.58 2.61 9.61
C GLY A 306 -4.92 2.79 11.08
N GLU A 307 -5.28 1.70 11.76
CA GLU A 307 -5.46 1.65 13.19
C GLU A 307 -4.50 0.59 13.77
N PHE A 308 -3.49 1.05 14.51
CA PHE A 308 -2.53 0.17 15.20
C PHE A 308 -3.15 -0.38 16.47
N GLU A 309 -3.05 -1.68 16.70
CA GLU A 309 -3.48 -2.36 17.92
C GLU A 309 -2.30 -2.37 18.90
N LEU A 310 -2.21 -1.35 19.79
CA LEU A 310 -1.06 -1.19 20.69
C LEU A 310 -1.12 -2.08 21.94
N GLY A 311 -2.25 -2.73 22.19
CA GLY A 311 -2.46 -3.60 23.33
C GLY A 311 -3.87 -3.47 23.86
N SER A 312 -4.10 -4.00 25.07
CA SER A 312 -5.37 -3.91 25.76
C SER A 312 -5.17 -3.49 27.20
N SER A 313 -6.10 -2.72 27.73
CA SER A 313 -6.13 -2.30 29.12
C SER A 313 -7.46 -2.73 29.75
N GLY A 314 -7.38 -3.28 30.96
CA GLY A 314 -8.57 -3.54 31.74
C GLY A 314 -9.19 -2.22 32.22
N ALA A 315 -10.44 -2.00 31.91
CA ALA A 315 -11.18 -0.84 32.32
C ALA A 315 -12.58 -1.19 32.85
N LEU A 316 -13.03 -0.44 33.83
CA LEU A 316 -14.40 -0.56 34.32
C LEU A 316 -15.31 0.21 33.35
N THR A 317 -16.21 -0.53 32.70
CA THR A 317 -17.09 0.03 31.68
C THR A 317 -18.54 -0.01 32.10
N VAL A 318 -19.30 1.01 31.67
CA VAL A 318 -20.76 1.07 31.79
C VAL A 318 -21.38 1.20 30.39
N PRO A 319 -22.62 0.74 30.18
CA PRO A 319 -23.32 0.97 28.92
C PRO A 319 -23.44 2.46 28.61
N GLN A 320 -23.35 2.83 27.34
CA GLN A 320 -23.47 4.24 26.90
C GLN A 320 -24.79 4.89 27.36
N SER A 321 -25.86 4.10 27.49
CA SER A 321 -27.16 4.56 27.99
C SER A 321 -27.15 5.02 29.47
N ALA A 322 -26.09 4.64 30.23
CA ALA A 322 -25.91 5.06 31.62
C ALA A 322 -25.10 6.38 31.75
N VAL A 323 -24.58 6.88 30.60
CA VAL A 323 -23.78 8.12 30.59
C VAL A 323 -24.62 9.26 30.04
N VAL A 324 -24.73 10.36 30.83
CA VAL A 324 -25.43 11.58 30.42
C VAL A 324 -24.39 12.67 30.23
N VAL A 325 -24.43 13.32 29.08
CA VAL A 325 -23.57 14.50 28.81
C VAL A 325 -24.37 15.74 29.06
N ARG A 326 -23.87 16.60 29.99
CA ARG A 326 -24.47 17.86 30.32
C ARG A 326 -23.38 18.91 30.45
N ASP A 327 -23.55 20.06 29.79
CA ASP A 327 -22.59 21.19 29.78
C ASP A 327 -21.16 20.80 29.41
N GLY A 328 -20.99 19.82 28.49
CA GLY A 328 -19.70 19.36 28.04
C GLY A 328 -19.01 18.32 28.96
N PHE A 329 -19.63 17.96 30.07
CA PHE A 329 -19.14 16.96 31.01
C PHE A 329 -19.98 15.67 30.94
N SER A 330 -19.31 14.54 31.17
CA SER A 330 -19.97 13.22 31.21
C SER A 330 -20.24 12.83 32.65
N TYR A 331 -21.49 12.48 32.95
CA TYR A 331 -21.96 12.08 34.29
C TYR A 331 -22.51 10.66 34.26
N VAL A 332 -22.31 9.96 35.35
CA VAL A 332 -22.94 8.67 35.64
C VAL A 332 -23.68 8.78 36.93
N SER A 333 -24.98 8.44 36.95
CA SER A 333 -25.79 8.45 38.15
C SER A 333 -25.64 7.12 38.92
N ARG A 334 -25.19 7.22 40.17
CA ARG A 334 -25.09 6.05 41.06
C ARG A 334 -26.32 5.99 41.96
N VAL A 335 -26.97 4.84 42.04
CA VAL A 335 -28.07 4.59 42.96
C VAL A 335 -27.50 3.95 44.24
N GLY A 336 -27.71 4.60 45.37
CA GLY A 336 -27.30 4.10 46.68
C GLY A 336 -28.27 3.02 47.21
N ALA A 337 -27.88 2.37 48.33
CA ALA A 337 -28.72 1.37 49.00
C ALA A 337 -30.03 1.98 49.58
N ASP A 338 -30.06 3.32 49.74
CA ASP A 338 -31.20 4.10 50.19
C ASP A 338 -32.12 4.55 49.03
N ASN A 339 -31.91 3.98 47.81
CA ASN A 339 -32.58 4.39 46.55
C ASN A 339 -32.42 5.89 46.19
N ARG A 340 -31.42 6.56 46.78
CA ARG A 340 -31.08 7.92 46.37
C ARG A 340 -30.05 7.90 45.25
N VAL A 341 -30.19 8.85 44.34
CA VAL A 341 -29.31 9.00 43.17
C VAL A 341 -28.26 10.09 43.50
N THR A 342 -27.00 9.73 43.31
CA THR A 342 -25.85 10.68 43.37
C THR A 342 -25.16 10.68 42.01
N GLN A 343 -24.70 11.86 41.58
CA GLN A 343 -23.95 12.07 40.32
C GLN A 343 -22.47 12.19 40.61
#